data_2d58be59af19b1befbfc53a7e6d6790f
#
_entry.id   2d58be59af19b1befbfc53a7e6d6790f
#
_cell.length_a   1.000
_cell.length_b   1.000
_cell.length_c   1.000
_cell.angle_alpha   90.00
_cell.angle_beta   90.00
_cell.angle_gamma   90.00
#
_symmetry.space_group_name_H-M   'P 1'
#
loop_
_entity.id
_entity.type
_entity.pdbx_description
1 polymer ?
#
loop_
_entity_poly.entity_id
_entity_poly.type
_entity_poly.pdbx_seq_one_letter_code
_entity_poly.pdbx_strand_id
1 'polypeptide(L)'
;MIEMHLQPPSERQRLFLTAHTKHVGYGGARGGGKSWAVRTKAKLLALRYPGIRILIVRRTYPELINNHILTLRQELLGIAVYNDKDKRLKFANGSSINFSYCARDQDLDRLQGVEYDVIFLDEATQLSQHQVEVIAACLRGVNNYPKRMYYTCNPGGQGHAYFKRIFIDRKYQPGEDPQDYTFIQALVTDNAALMASQPDYIKQLEALPPKLREAWLYGRWDVFEGQFFEDFIDPGDGAEIGEEQHTHIVKAFTPPKHWRRYRSFDFGYAKPFSVGWWAVDEEGVMYRILELYGCTETPNEGVKWTPDKIFDEIRRIEREHPYLRGCKVDGVADPSIWDSSRGVSVADVAAKHGVYFEPGDNARIPGWMQVHYRLAFDEGGKAMMYVFEGCKAFRRTIPLLSYSETKPEDLDTTQEDHVADEVRYFCMLSPLPPRVVAEPIAPQYDPLDRDKDITEVKDKYSIFRL
;
A
#
# COMPACT_ATOMS: atom_id res chain seq x y z
N MET A 1 -43.40 10.92 -7.46
CA MET A 1 -42.19 10.75 -8.31
C MET A 1 -41.02 11.00 -7.38
N ILE A 2 -40.13 10.02 -7.20
CA ILE A 2 -38.93 10.20 -6.35
C ILE A 2 -37.88 10.84 -7.23
N GLU A 3 -37.48 12.06 -6.92
CA GLU A 3 -36.40 12.75 -7.61
C GLU A 3 -35.06 12.37 -6.96
N MET A 4 -34.12 11.93 -7.75
CA MET A 4 -32.76 11.64 -7.30
C MET A 4 -31.83 12.77 -7.77
N HIS A 5 -31.35 13.55 -6.84
CA HIS A 5 -30.34 14.57 -7.12
C HIS A 5 -28.93 13.95 -7.21
N LEU A 6 -28.37 13.93 -8.41
CA LEU A 6 -26.97 13.53 -8.62
C LEU A 6 -26.09 14.77 -8.68
N GLN A 7 -24.97 14.74 -7.99
CA GLN A 7 -23.92 15.74 -8.21
C GLN A 7 -23.48 15.71 -9.68
N PRO A 8 -23.23 16.87 -10.31
CA PRO A 8 -22.76 16.89 -11.69
C PRO A 8 -21.42 16.14 -11.81
N PRO A 9 -21.32 15.20 -12.77
CA PRO A 9 -20.07 14.45 -12.98
C PRO A 9 -18.99 15.34 -13.59
N SER A 10 -17.73 15.11 -13.22
CA SER A 10 -16.60 15.66 -13.96
C SER A 10 -16.59 15.14 -15.42
N GLU A 11 -15.80 15.74 -16.28
CA GLU A 11 -15.68 15.30 -17.68
C GLU A 11 -15.24 13.82 -17.77
N ARG A 12 -14.24 13.41 -16.99
CA ARG A 12 -13.77 12.03 -16.95
C ARG A 12 -14.82 11.05 -16.42
N GLN A 13 -15.54 11.45 -15.37
CA GLN A 13 -16.69 10.68 -14.88
C GLN A 13 -17.80 10.57 -15.92
N ARG A 14 -18.10 11.65 -16.67
CA ARG A 14 -19.07 11.61 -17.75
C ARG A 14 -18.68 10.62 -18.84
N LEU A 15 -17.41 10.61 -19.27
CA LEU A 15 -16.90 9.63 -20.22
C LEU A 15 -17.12 8.20 -19.71
N PHE A 16 -16.79 7.91 -18.44
CA PHE A 16 -17.05 6.61 -17.84
C PHE A 16 -18.55 6.25 -17.81
N LEU A 17 -19.40 7.19 -17.41
CA LEU A 17 -20.85 6.98 -17.36
C LEU A 17 -21.45 6.69 -18.74
N THR A 18 -20.89 7.22 -19.81
CA THR A 18 -21.36 7.02 -21.19
C THR A 18 -20.64 5.92 -21.94
N ALA A 19 -19.51 5.40 -21.42
CA ALA A 19 -18.77 4.33 -22.08
C ALA A 19 -19.59 3.04 -22.21
N HIS A 20 -19.50 2.38 -23.35
CA HIS A 20 -20.33 1.23 -23.75
C HIS A 20 -19.57 0.06 -24.37
N THR A 21 -18.25 0.10 -24.43
CA THR A 21 -17.44 -1.06 -24.83
C THR A 21 -17.58 -2.20 -23.79
N LYS A 22 -17.22 -3.40 -24.16
CA LYS A 22 -17.35 -4.58 -23.32
C LYS A 22 -16.51 -4.52 -22.05
N HIS A 23 -15.29 -3.96 -22.15
CA HIS A 23 -14.35 -3.77 -21.07
C HIS A 23 -13.95 -2.29 -20.95
N VAL A 24 -14.29 -1.66 -19.84
CA VAL A 24 -14.01 -0.25 -19.60
C VAL A 24 -13.11 -0.10 -18.37
N GLY A 25 -11.86 0.30 -18.58
CA GLY A 25 -10.93 0.69 -17.53
C GLY A 25 -11.10 2.18 -17.17
N TYR A 26 -11.16 2.50 -15.88
CA TYR A 26 -11.27 3.86 -15.38
C TYR A 26 -10.28 4.06 -14.24
N GLY A 27 -9.22 4.82 -14.46
CA GLY A 27 -8.18 4.91 -13.46
C GLY A 27 -6.97 5.73 -13.84
N GLY A 28 -5.93 5.57 -13.05
CA GLY A 28 -4.65 6.25 -13.16
C GLY A 28 -4.16 6.74 -11.82
N ALA A 29 -4.80 7.74 -11.20
CA ALA A 29 -4.37 8.32 -9.93
C ALA A 29 -5.34 8.05 -8.78
N ARG A 30 -4.87 8.25 -7.54
CA ARG A 30 -5.75 8.25 -6.36
C ARG A 30 -6.59 9.53 -6.33
N GLY A 31 -7.76 9.48 -5.70
CA GLY A 31 -8.62 10.67 -5.55
C GLY A 31 -9.44 11.07 -6.79
N GLY A 32 -9.34 10.37 -7.92
CA GLY A 32 -10.05 10.69 -9.17
C GLY A 32 -11.58 10.44 -9.17
N GLY A 33 -12.23 10.19 -8.02
CA GLY A 33 -13.68 10.02 -7.92
C GLY A 33 -14.23 8.71 -8.49
N LYS A 34 -13.38 7.66 -8.61
CA LYS A 34 -13.71 6.39 -9.26
C LYS A 34 -14.88 5.64 -8.60
N SER A 35 -14.85 5.46 -7.29
CA SER A 35 -15.90 4.71 -6.57
C SER A 35 -17.27 5.42 -6.63
N TRP A 36 -17.28 6.77 -6.67
CA TRP A 36 -18.50 7.52 -6.95
C TRP A 36 -19.07 7.19 -8.34
N ALA A 37 -18.21 7.15 -9.36
CA ALA A 37 -18.61 6.84 -10.73
C ALA A 37 -19.18 5.42 -10.86
N VAL A 38 -18.55 4.43 -10.19
CA VAL A 38 -19.06 3.04 -10.10
C VAL A 38 -20.47 3.02 -9.51
N ARG A 39 -20.65 3.63 -8.31
CA ARG A 39 -21.97 3.66 -7.67
C ARG A 39 -23.00 4.33 -8.54
N THR A 40 -22.65 5.47 -9.14
CA THR A 40 -23.57 6.23 -9.99
C THR A 40 -23.96 5.43 -11.24
N LYS A 41 -22.99 4.81 -11.93
CA LYS A 41 -23.28 3.97 -13.10
C LYS A 41 -24.18 2.78 -12.73
N ALA A 42 -23.87 2.09 -11.63
CA ALA A 42 -24.67 0.96 -11.14
C ALA A 42 -26.12 1.36 -10.82
N LYS A 43 -26.32 2.50 -10.12
CA LYS A 43 -27.66 3.04 -9.84
C LYS A 43 -28.44 3.35 -11.12
N LEU A 44 -27.83 4.08 -12.04
CA LEU A 44 -28.48 4.47 -13.31
C LEU A 44 -28.89 3.25 -14.13
N LEU A 45 -28.03 2.21 -14.21
CA LEU A 45 -28.35 0.98 -14.90
C LEU A 45 -29.49 0.22 -14.21
N ALA A 46 -29.45 0.08 -12.88
CA ALA A 46 -30.50 -0.64 -12.14
C ALA A 46 -31.87 0.04 -12.24
N LEU A 47 -31.91 1.37 -12.26
CA LEU A 47 -33.16 2.12 -12.40
C LEU A 47 -33.74 2.07 -13.81
N ARG A 48 -32.85 2.11 -14.83
CA ARG A 48 -33.26 2.23 -16.22
C ARG A 48 -33.66 0.88 -16.86
N TYR A 49 -33.02 -0.21 -16.44
CA TYR A 49 -33.15 -1.50 -17.11
C TYR A 49 -33.79 -2.54 -16.18
N PRO A 50 -35.09 -2.82 -16.33
CA PRO A 50 -35.81 -3.77 -15.48
C PRO A 50 -35.19 -5.17 -15.51
N GLY A 51 -34.98 -5.77 -14.33
CA GLY A 51 -34.44 -7.11 -14.20
C GLY A 51 -32.94 -7.24 -14.42
N ILE A 52 -32.19 -6.14 -14.68
CA ILE A 52 -30.72 -6.20 -14.84
C ILE A 52 -30.05 -6.67 -13.56
N ARG A 53 -29.05 -7.55 -13.71
CA ARG A 53 -28.26 -8.10 -12.61
C ARG A 53 -26.86 -7.52 -12.63
N ILE A 54 -26.54 -6.72 -11.61
CA ILE A 54 -25.26 -6.02 -11.47
C ILE A 54 -24.49 -6.62 -10.31
N LEU A 55 -23.17 -6.78 -10.48
CA LEU A 55 -22.24 -7.19 -9.44
C LEU A 55 -21.20 -6.09 -9.22
N ILE A 56 -20.92 -5.77 -7.95
CA ILE A 56 -19.78 -4.92 -7.52
C ILE A 56 -18.86 -5.78 -6.67
N VAL A 57 -17.59 -5.88 -7.07
CA VAL A 57 -16.57 -6.67 -6.37
C VAL A 57 -15.46 -5.75 -5.91
N ARG A 58 -14.94 -6.04 -4.72
CA ARG A 58 -13.73 -5.45 -4.18
C ARG A 58 -12.86 -6.52 -3.53
N ARG A 59 -11.59 -6.22 -3.22
CA ARG A 59 -10.70 -7.20 -2.61
C ARG A 59 -11.21 -7.67 -1.25
N THR A 60 -11.63 -6.75 -0.37
CA THR A 60 -12.08 -7.08 0.98
C THR A 60 -13.51 -6.62 1.28
N TYR A 61 -14.19 -7.34 2.17
CA TYR A 61 -15.56 -7.01 2.56
C TYR A 61 -15.66 -5.68 3.35
N PRO A 62 -14.79 -5.36 4.32
CA PRO A 62 -14.82 -4.06 5.00
C PRO A 62 -14.69 -2.87 4.04
N GLU A 63 -13.81 -2.97 3.04
CA GLU A 63 -13.67 -1.92 2.02
C GLU A 63 -14.94 -1.81 1.16
N LEU A 64 -15.55 -2.93 0.80
CA LEU A 64 -16.79 -2.95 0.04
C LEU A 64 -17.93 -2.28 0.80
N ILE A 65 -18.07 -2.55 2.10
CA ILE A 65 -19.06 -1.91 2.99
C ILE A 65 -18.85 -0.39 2.97
N ASN A 66 -17.65 0.06 3.33
CA ASN A 66 -17.35 1.47 3.55
C ASN A 66 -17.44 2.29 2.25
N ASN A 67 -16.98 1.74 1.13
CA ASN A 67 -16.91 2.47 -0.13
C ASN A 67 -18.18 2.39 -0.99
N HIS A 68 -19.00 1.35 -0.83
CA HIS A 68 -20.16 1.12 -1.69
C HIS A 68 -21.46 0.89 -0.94
N ILE A 69 -21.52 -0.09 -0.05
CA ILE A 69 -22.79 -0.57 0.52
C ILE A 69 -23.47 0.51 1.34
N LEU A 70 -22.75 1.12 2.32
CA LEU A 70 -23.34 2.14 3.20
C LEU A 70 -23.85 3.33 2.42
N THR A 71 -23.06 3.85 1.48
CA THR A 71 -23.45 4.98 0.65
C THR A 71 -24.65 4.64 -0.24
N LEU A 72 -24.64 3.48 -0.93
CA LEU A 72 -25.76 3.09 -1.79
C LEU A 72 -27.04 2.84 -1.00
N ARG A 73 -26.98 2.30 0.20
CA ARG A 73 -28.14 2.13 1.08
C ARG A 73 -28.76 3.49 1.45
N GLN A 74 -27.93 4.48 1.76
CA GLN A 74 -28.37 5.82 2.09
C GLN A 74 -28.99 6.53 0.86
N GLU A 75 -28.29 6.50 -0.28
CA GLU A 75 -28.71 7.18 -1.51
C GLU A 75 -29.95 6.54 -2.15
N LEU A 76 -30.23 5.27 -1.90
CA LEU A 76 -31.35 4.50 -2.46
C LEU A 76 -32.46 4.21 -1.42
N LEU A 77 -32.46 4.93 -0.31
CA LEU A 77 -33.51 4.79 0.71
C LEU A 77 -34.89 5.08 0.10
N GLY A 78 -35.83 4.16 0.28
CA GLY A 78 -37.18 4.24 -0.33
C GLY A 78 -37.23 3.84 -1.82
N ILE A 79 -36.09 3.60 -2.49
CA ILE A 79 -36.00 3.20 -3.91
C ILE A 79 -35.65 1.70 -4.04
N ALA A 80 -34.74 1.21 -3.21
CA ALA A 80 -34.31 -0.17 -3.21
C ALA A 80 -34.22 -0.72 -1.77
N VAL A 81 -34.42 -2.03 -1.64
CA VAL A 81 -34.35 -2.74 -0.35
C VAL A 81 -33.02 -3.53 -0.28
N TYR A 82 -32.23 -3.27 0.74
CA TYR A 82 -31.00 -4.01 1.00
C TYR A 82 -31.29 -5.27 1.83
N ASN A 83 -30.85 -6.43 1.32
CA ASN A 83 -30.83 -7.68 2.06
C ASN A 83 -29.40 -7.97 2.52
N ASP A 84 -29.19 -7.95 3.82
CA ASP A 84 -27.86 -8.16 4.40
C ASP A 84 -27.39 -9.61 4.30
N LYS A 85 -28.30 -10.59 4.35
CA LYS A 85 -27.94 -12.01 4.17
C LYS A 85 -27.41 -12.30 2.77
N ASP A 86 -28.10 -11.77 1.75
CA ASP A 86 -27.75 -12.00 0.34
C ASP A 86 -26.72 -10.97 -0.16
N LYS A 87 -26.36 -9.97 0.63
CA LYS A 87 -25.49 -8.84 0.23
C LYS A 87 -25.96 -8.19 -1.08
N ARG A 88 -27.23 -7.82 -1.13
CA ARG A 88 -27.90 -7.39 -2.37
C ARG A 88 -28.90 -6.26 -2.14
N LEU A 89 -28.88 -5.27 -3.03
CA LEU A 89 -29.97 -4.29 -3.21
C LEU A 89 -30.94 -4.78 -4.27
N LYS A 90 -32.24 -4.83 -3.94
CA LYS A 90 -33.33 -5.17 -4.86
C LYS A 90 -34.17 -3.94 -5.16
N PHE A 91 -34.50 -3.74 -6.41
CA PHE A 91 -35.33 -2.66 -6.91
C PHE A 91 -36.74 -3.18 -7.26
N ALA A 92 -37.74 -2.29 -7.21
CA ALA A 92 -39.12 -2.65 -7.53
C ALA A 92 -39.31 -3.14 -8.98
N ASN A 93 -38.44 -2.70 -9.93
CA ASN A 93 -38.47 -3.11 -11.33
C ASN A 93 -37.79 -4.49 -11.56
N GLY A 94 -37.44 -5.22 -10.50
CA GLY A 94 -36.80 -6.54 -10.57
C GLY A 94 -35.27 -6.50 -10.74
N SER A 95 -34.67 -5.34 -10.95
CA SER A 95 -33.20 -5.22 -11.03
C SER A 95 -32.53 -5.43 -9.68
N SER A 96 -31.23 -5.73 -9.70
CA SER A 96 -30.45 -5.91 -8.47
C SER A 96 -29.00 -5.46 -8.60
N ILE A 97 -28.46 -4.94 -7.50
CA ILE A 97 -27.03 -4.72 -7.32
C ILE A 97 -26.55 -5.67 -6.23
N ASN A 98 -25.67 -6.60 -6.60
CA ASN A 98 -25.10 -7.60 -5.73
C ASN A 98 -23.68 -7.20 -5.34
N PHE A 99 -23.24 -7.59 -4.15
CA PHE A 99 -21.95 -7.25 -3.60
C PHE A 99 -21.16 -8.51 -3.27
N SER A 100 -19.92 -8.61 -3.73
CA SER A 100 -19.01 -9.70 -3.39
C SER A 100 -17.60 -9.17 -3.17
N TYR A 101 -16.76 -9.98 -2.56
CA TYR A 101 -15.34 -9.69 -2.38
C TYR A 101 -14.51 -10.91 -2.75
N CYS A 102 -13.22 -10.66 -3.09
CA CYS A 102 -12.27 -11.70 -3.46
C CYS A 102 -10.89 -11.36 -2.89
N ALA A 103 -10.63 -11.81 -1.66
CA ALA A 103 -9.32 -11.66 -1.03
C ALA A 103 -8.37 -12.82 -1.37
N ARG A 104 -8.92 -14.02 -1.59
CA ARG A 104 -8.23 -15.27 -1.91
C ARG A 104 -8.99 -16.03 -2.99
N ASP A 105 -8.33 -16.94 -3.68
CA ASP A 105 -8.97 -17.75 -4.74
C ASP A 105 -10.16 -18.58 -4.25
N GLN A 106 -10.15 -19.03 -3.00
CA GLN A 106 -11.29 -19.71 -2.37
C GLN A 106 -12.57 -18.84 -2.31
N ASP A 107 -12.44 -17.52 -2.35
CA ASP A 107 -13.59 -16.62 -2.37
C ASP A 107 -14.36 -16.67 -3.69
N LEU A 108 -13.72 -17.16 -4.77
CA LEU A 108 -14.31 -17.32 -6.09
C LEU A 108 -15.44 -18.38 -6.10
N ASP A 109 -15.42 -19.35 -5.19
CA ASP A 109 -16.44 -20.40 -5.08
C ASP A 109 -17.85 -19.79 -4.89
N ARG A 110 -17.95 -18.63 -4.23
CA ARG A 110 -19.23 -17.94 -4.04
C ARG A 110 -19.83 -17.36 -5.32
N LEU A 111 -19.02 -17.21 -6.35
CA LEU A 111 -19.43 -16.66 -7.65
C LEU A 111 -19.72 -17.76 -8.67
N GLN A 112 -19.39 -19.02 -8.37
CA GLN A 112 -19.64 -20.14 -9.26
C GLN A 112 -21.15 -20.32 -9.47
N GLY A 113 -21.53 -20.51 -10.74
CA GLY A 113 -22.93 -20.74 -11.13
C GLY A 113 -23.82 -19.46 -11.13
N VAL A 114 -23.30 -18.29 -10.78
CA VAL A 114 -24.07 -17.04 -10.82
C VAL A 114 -23.84 -16.32 -12.15
N GLU A 115 -24.85 -15.57 -12.59
CA GLU A 115 -24.83 -14.82 -13.84
C GLU A 115 -25.12 -13.35 -13.61
N TYR A 116 -24.36 -12.49 -14.31
CA TYR A 116 -24.53 -11.04 -14.24
C TYR A 116 -24.47 -10.42 -15.64
N ASP A 117 -25.22 -9.32 -15.81
CA ASP A 117 -25.20 -8.53 -17.03
C ASP A 117 -24.07 -7.51 -17.01
N VAL A 118 -23.81 -6.95 -15.83
CA VAL A 118 -22.76 -5.96 -15.63
C VAL A 118 -21.98 -6.28 -14.37
N ILE A 119 -20.66 -6.23 -14.48
CA ILE A 119 -19.73 -6.44 -13.36
C ILE A 119 -18.84 -5.22 -13.22
N PHE A 120 -18.71 -4.73 -11.99
CA PHE A 120 -17.75 -3.70 -11.59
C PHE A 120 -16.70 -4.34 -10.70
N LEU A 121 -15.43 -4.24 -11.09
CA LEU A 121 -14.29 -4.55 -10.24
C LEU A 121 -13.68 -3.24 -9.74
N ASP A 122 -13.96 -2.87 -8.50
CA ASP A 122 -13.40 -1.66 -7.91
C ASP A 122 -12.03 -1.95 -7.29
N GLU A 123 -11.03 -1.12 -7.64
CA GLU A 123 -9.62 -1.36 -7.40
C GLU A 123 -9.13 -2.71 -7.99
N ALA A 124 -9.45 -2.93 -9.25
CA ALA A 124 -9.26 -4.19 -9.94
C ALA A 124 -7.79 -4.66 -9.97
N THR A 125 -6.83 -3.75 -9.94
CA THR A 125 -5.39 -4.08 -9.85
C THR A 125 -5.00 -4.78 -8.55
N GLN A 126 -5.85 -4.75 -7.52
CA GLN A 126 -5.65 -5.53 -6.29
C GLN A 126 -5.99 -7.02 -6.44
N LEU A 127 -6.64 -7.40 -7.53
CA LEU A 127 -6.99 -8.78 -7.86
C LEU A 127 -5.95 -9.37 -8.82
N SER A 128 -5.67 -10.68 -8.70
CA SER A 128 -4.82 -11.39 -9.65
C SER A 128 -5.52 -11.55 -11.01
N GLN A 129 -4.74 -11.77 -12.08
CA GLN A 129 -5.30 -12.08 -13.40
C GLN A 129 -6.29 -13.24 -13.33
N HIS A 130 -5.94 -14.35 -12.65
CA HIS A 130 -6.81 -15.50 -12.46
C HIS A 130 -8.16 -15.13 -11.81
N GLN A 131 -8.12 -14.30 -10.75
CA GLN A 131 -9.35 -13.86 -10.09
C GLN A 131 -10.23 -13.01 -11.02
N VAL A 132 -9.63 -12.12 -11.80
CA VAL A 132 -10.35 -11.31 -12.80
C VAL A 132 -11.00 -12.17 -13.86
N GLU A 133 -10.30 -13.18 -14.39
CA GLU A 133 -10.78 -14.09 -15.43
C GLU A 133 -11.96 -14.95 -14.94
N VAL A 134 -11.86 -15.50 -13.72
CA VAL A 134 -12.95 -16.31 -13.12
C VAL A 134 -14.18 -15.44 -12.84
N ILE A 135 -14.01 -14.21 -12.35
CA ILE A 135 -15.12 -13.28 -12.17
C ILE A 135 -15.73 -12.90 -13.53
N ALA A 136 -14.90 -12.70 -14.56
CA ALA A 136 -15.38 -12.39 -15.92
C ALA A 136 -16.24 -13.52 -16.51
N ALA A 137 -15.98 -14.79 -16.16
CA ALA A 137 -16.79 -15.91 -16.59
C ALA A 137 -18.24 -15.86 -16.06
N CYS A 138 -18.52 -15.07 -15.03
CA CYS A 138 -19.88 -14.79 -14.54
C CYS A 138 -20.65 -13.77 -15.40
N LEU A 139 -19.97 -13.12 -16.37
CA LEU A 139 -20.57 -12.15 -17.28
C LEU A 139 -21.36 -12.85 -18.39
N ARG A 140 -22.50 -13.39 -18.04
CA ARG A 140 -23.36 -14.20 -18.90
C ARG A 140 -24.83 -14.04 -18.51
N GLY A 141 -25.73 -14.60 -19.28
CA GLY A 141 -27.18 -14.59 -19.05
C GLY A 141 -27.95 -14.56 -20.37
N VAL A 142 -29.17 -15.05 -20.34
CA VAL A 142 -30.02 -15.26 -21.54
C VAL A 142 -30.86 -14.03 -21.92
N ASN A 143 -30.75 -12.92 -21.21
CA ASN A 143 -31.46 -11.69 -21.57
C ASN A 143 -30.74 -10.89 -22.66
N ASN A 144 -31.42 -9.88 -23.23
CA ASN A 144 -30.92 -9.07 -24.34
C ASN A 144 -30.01 -7.91 -23.88
N TYR A 145 -29.62 -7.83 -22.60
CA TYR A 145 -28.72 -6.79 -22.14
C TYR A 145 -27.29 -7.05 -22.56
N PRO A 146 -26.56 -6.02 -23.04
CA PRO A 146 -25.12 -6.14 -23.33
C PRO A 146 -24.35 -6.54 -22.08
N LYS A 147 -23.45 -7.52 -22.20
CA LYS A 147 -22.58 -7.96 -21.12
C LYS A 147 -21.36 -7.05 -21.05
N ARG A 148 -21.13 -6.39 -19.89
CA ARG A 148 -20.06 -5.38 -19.74
C ARG A 148 -19.32 -5.51 -18.42
N MET A 149 -18.02 -5.30 -18.47
CA MET A 149 -17.16 -5.16 -17.30
C MET A 149 -16.57 -3.77 -17.18
N TYR A 150 -16.61 -3.23 -15.98
CA TYR A 150 -16.03 -1.96 -15.62
C TYR A 150 -14.99 -2.18 -14.54
N TYR A 151 -13.81 -1.61 -14.74
CA TYR A 151 -12.66 -1.77 -13.85
C TYR A 151 -12.23 -0.40 -13.36
N THR A 152 -12.18 -0.18 -12.05
CA THR A 152 -11.40 0.94 -11.56
C THR A 152 -10.01 0.45 -11.20
N CYS A 153 -8.98 1.21 -11.53
CA CYS A 153 -7.61 0.78 -11.34
C CYS A 153 -6.68 1.96 -11.05
N ASN A 154 -5.66 1.68 -10.25
CA ASN A 154 -4.50 2.54 -10.06
C ASN A 154 -3.25 1.71 -10.40
N PRO A 155 -2.14 2.34 -10.76
CA PRO A 155 -0.86 1.63 -10.85
C PRO A 155 -0.53 0.96 -9.51
N GLY A 156 0.01 -0.26 -9.55
CA GLY A 156 0.31 -1.07 -8.37
C GLY A 156 -0.65 -2.25 -8.17
N GLY A 157 -0.35 -3.10 -7.18
CA GLY A 157 -1.11 -4.32 -6.88
C GLY A 157 -0.79 -5.51 -7.80
N GLN A 158 -1.23 -6.69 -7.38
CA GLN A 158 -0.87 -7.97 -8.04
C GLN A 158 -1.40 -8.12 -9.48
N GLY A 159 -2.41 -7.36 -9.88
CA GLY A 159 -2.95 -7.33 -11.24
C GLY A 159 -2.32 -6.26 -12.14
N HIS A 160 -1.33 -5.51 -11.65
CA HIS A 160 -0.75 -4.37 -12.36
C HIS A 160 -0.32 -4.73 -13.79
N ALA A 161 0.50 -5.77 -13.96
CA ALA A 161 1.01 -6.19 -15.26
C ALA A 161 -0.11 -6.55 -16.24
N TYR A 162 -1.16 -7.24 -15.77
CA TYR A 162 -2.32 -7.59 -16.57
C TYR A 162 -3.08 -6.35 -17.07
N PHE A 163 -3.41 -5.42 -16.17
CA PHE A 163 -4.14 -4.20 -16.53
C PHE A 163 -3.29 -3.23 -17.35
N LYS A 164 -1.98 -3.11 -17.07
CA LYS A 164 -1.04 -2.32 -17.87
C LYS A 164 -1.01 -2.86 -19.30
N ARG A 165 -0.82 -4.18 -19.49
CA ARG A 165 -0.80 -4.82 -20.79
C ARG A 165 -2.03 -4.48 -21.63
N ILE A 166 -3.23 -4.63 -21.05
CA ILE A 166 -4.50 -4.49 -21.78
C ILE A 166 -4.85 -3.02 -22.03
N PHE A 167 -4.80 -2.17 -20.99
CA PHE A 167 -5.37 -0.84 -21.06
C PHE A 167 -4.36 0.26 -21.41
N ILE A 168 -3.09 0.08 -21.03
CA ILE A 168 -2.05 1.10 -21.22
C ILE A 168 -1.21 0.76 -22.45
N ASP A 169 -0.58 -0.40 -22.47
CA ASP A 169 0.29 -0.85 -23.56
C ASP A 169 -0.53 -1.30 -24.78
N ARG A 170 -1.82 -1.64 -24.59
CA ARG A 170 -2.74 -2.12 -25.62
C ARG A 170 -2.20 -3.34 -26.38
N LYS A 171 -1.54 -4.23 -25.65
CA LYS A 171 -1.01 -5.49 -26.16
C LYS A 171 -2.03 -6.59 -25.92
N TYR A 172 -2.72 -7.00 -26.98
CA TYR A 172 -3.81 -7.97 -26.92
C TYR A 172 -3.33 -9.37 -27.26
N GLN A 173 -3.89 -10.36 -26.59
CA GLN A 173 -3.62 -11.79 -26.84
C GLN A 173 -4.60 -12.35 -27.87
N PRO A 174 -4.32 -13.54 -28.45
CA PRO A 174 -5.29 -14.23 -29.32
C PRO A 174 -6.64 -14.41 -28.60
N GLY A 175 -7.72 -13.93 -29.24
CA GLY A 175 -9.08 -13.95 -28.68
C GLY A 175 -9.51 -12.68 -27.97
N GLU A 176 -8.62 -11.69 -27.77
CA GLU A 176 -8.94 -10.35 -27.27
C GLU A 176 -9.12 -9.39 -28.47
N ASP A 177 -10.33 -8.82 -28.66
CA ASP A 177 -10.58 -7.83 -29.70
C ASP A 177 -10.26 -6.42 -29.16
N PRO A 178 -9.33 -5.67 -29.79
CA PRO A 178 -9.00 -4.29 -29.38
C PRO A 178 -10.21 -3.36 -29.26
N GLN A 179 -11.26 -3.58 -30.05
CA GLN A 179 -12.48 -2.75 -30.03
C GLN A 179 -13.33 -2.95 -28.78
N ASP A 180 -13.15 -4.06 -28.09
CA ASP A 180 -13.85 -4.37 -26.83
C ASP A 180 -13.33 -3.55 -25.65
N TYR A 181 -12.16 -2.90 -25.75
CA TYR A 181 -11.47 -2.26 -24.64
C TYR A 181 -11.42 -0.73 -24.76
N THR A 182 -11.74 -0.05 -23.67
CA THR A 182 -11.59 1.41 -23.54
C THR A 182 -10.94 1.73 -22.20
N PHE A 183 -9.95 2.61 -22.20
CA PHE A 183 -9.34 3.16 -20.98
C PHE A 183 -9.61 4.66 -20.87
N ILE A 184 -10.07 5.07 -19.69
CA ILE A 184 -10.32 6.47 -19.35
C ILE A 184 -9.41 6.82 -18.18
N GLN A 185 -8.41 7.66 -18.43
CA GLN A 185 -7.53 8.14 -17.38
C GLN A 185 -8.28 9.12 -16.46
N ALA A 186 -8.08 8.95 -15.15
CA ALA A 186 -8.61 9.84 -14.11
C ALA A 186 -7.48 10.24 -13.15
N LEU A 187 -7.26 11.53 -13.01
CA LEU A 187 -6.32 12.13 -12.08
C LEU A 187 -7.05 12.78 -10.90
N VAL A 188 -6.32 13.10 -9.84
CA VAL A 188 -6.89 13.80 -8.67
C VAL A 188 -7.45 15.17 -9.07
N THR A 189 -6.81 15.86 -9.99
CA THR A 189 -7.22 17.17 -10.53
C THR A 189 -8.54 17.13 -11.30
N ASP A 190 -8.95 15.96 -11.80
CA ASP A 190 -10.26 15.77 -12.44
C ASP A 190 -11.42 15.75 -11.45
N ASN A 191 -11.15 15.65 -10.13
CA ASN A 191 -12.15 15.57 -9.07
C ASN A 191 -12.34 16.93 -8.39
N ALA A 192 -13.05 17.82 -9.03
CA ALA A 192 -13.31 19.17 -8.52
C ALA A 192 -13.93 19.18 -7.11
N ALA A 193 -14.79 18.20 -6.78
CA ALA A 193 -15.41 18.09 -5.46
C ALA A 193 -14.35 17.80 -4.36
N LEU A 194 -13.41 16.91 -4.63
CA LEU A 194 -12.31 16.63 -3.70
C LEU A 194 -11.39 17.85 -3.57
N MET A 195 -11.06 18.51 -4.68
CA MET A 195 -10.20 19.70 -4.67
C MET A 195 -10.81 20.86 -3.89
N ALA A 196 -12.15 21.00 -3.94
CA ALA A 196 -12.85 22.02 -3.18
C ALA A 196 -12.93 21.71 -1.68
N SER A 197 -13.10 20.41 -1.32
CA SER A 197 -13.26 19.97 0.08
C SER A 197 -11.92 19.71 0.80
N GLN A 198 -10.89 19.31 0.08
CA GLN A 198 -9.57 18.93 0.62
C GLN A 198 -8.45 19.44 -0.31
N PRO A 199 -8.17 20.75 -0.37
CA PRO A 199 -7.14 21.33 -1.25
C PRO A 199 -5.73 20.80 -0.92
N ASP A 200 -5.47 20.41 0.32
CA ASP A 200 -4.17 19.88 0.76
C ASP A 200 -3.93 18.41 0.38
N TYR A 201 -4.92 17.72 -0.18
CA TYR A 201 -4.75 16.32 -0.58
C TYR A 201 -3.67 16.13 -1.66
N ILE A 202 -3.51 17.10 -2.56
CA ILE A 202 -2.41 17.07 -3.54
C ILE A 202 -1.06 17.16 -2.84
N LYS A 203 -0.89 18.07 -1.87
CA LYS A 203 0.35 18.20 -1.10
C LYS A 203 0.72 16.89 -0.37
N GLN A 204 -0.28 16.18 0.15
CA GLN A 204 -0.05 14.86 0.76
C GLN A 204 0.48 13.84 -0.26
N LEU A 205 -0.03 13.84 -1.49
CA LEU A 205 0.48 12.96 -2.55
C LEU A 205 1.86 13.40 -3.06
N GLU A 206 2.15 14.69 -3.08
CA GLU A 206 3.47 15.25 -3.45
C GLU A 206 4.56 14.88 -2.43
N ALA A 207 4.20 14.73 -1.16
CA ALA A 207 5.11 14.31 -0.10
C ALA A 207 5.47 12.81 -0.12
N LEU A 208 4.86 12.02 -0.99
CA LEU A 208 5.17 10.60 -1.14
C LEU A 208 6.56 10.40 -1.78
N PRO A 209 7.21 9.24 -1.55
CA PRO A 209 8.41 8.84 -2.27
C PRO A 209 8.22 8.97 -3.79
N PRO A 210 9.27 9.32 -4.56
CA PRO A 210 9.15 9.70 -5.95
C PRO A 210 8.33 8.73 -6.81
N LYS A 211 8.60 7.43 -6.73
CA LYS A 211 7.86 6.42 -7.52
C LYS A 211 6.39 6.31 -7.13
N LEU A 212 6.07 6.35 -5.84
CA LEU A 212 4.68 6.34 -5.38
C LEU A 212 3.94 7.62 -5.78
N ARG A 213 4.62 8.76 -5.74
CA ARG A 213 4.09 10.03 -6.24
C ARG A 213 3.77 9.96 -7.73
N GLU A 214 4.70 9.45 -8.56
CA GLU A 214 4.48 9.26 -9.98
C GLU A 214 3.28 8.33 -10.26
N ALA A 215 3.15 7.24 -9.50
CA ALA A 215 2.05 6.31 -9.63
C ALA A 215 0.70 6.90 -9.14
N TRP A 216 0.66 7.50 -7.96
CA TRP A 216 -0.60 7.81 -7.29
C TRP A 216 -1.09 9.24 -7.57
N LEU A 217 -0.18 10.20 -7.82
CA LEU A 217 -0.54 11.57 -8.21
C LEU A 217 -0.71 11.70 -9.72
N TYR A 218 0.28 11.21 -10.48
CA TYR A 218 0.29 11.37 -11.93
C TYR A 218 -0.27 10.17 -12.71
N GLY A 219 -0.56 9.06 -12.03
CA GLY A 219 -1.14 7.86 -12.65
C GLY A 219 -0.22 7.18 -13.65
N ARG A 220 1.09 7.24 -13.45
CA ARG A 220 2.07 6.60 -14.31
C ARG A 220 2.20 5.12 -14.02
N TRP A 221 2.23 4.31 -15.05
CA TRP A 221 2.24 2.84 -14.95
C TRP A 221 3.64 2.23 -15.08
N ASP A 222 4.61 2.97 -15.58
CA ASP A 222 5.97 2.45 -15.84
C ASP A 222 6.93 2.66 -14.65
N VAL A 223 6.43 3.14 -13.53
CA VAL A 223 7.26 3.59 -12.40
C VAL A 223 7.76 2.47 -11.50
N PHE A 224 7.20 1.26 -11.61
CA PHE A 224 7.59 0.10 -10.82
C PHE A 224 8.56 -0.83 -11.55
N GLU A 225 9.39 -0.28 -12.43
CA GLU A 225 10.47 -0.97 -13.12
C GLU A 225 11.83 -0.52 -12.54
N GLY A 226 12.76 -1.46 -12.32
CA GLY A 226 14.12 -1.19 -11.86
C GLY A 226 14.36 -1.33 -10.36
N GLN A 227 15.37 -0.64 -9.84
CA GLN A 227 15.83 -0.72 -8.45
C GLN A 227 14.77 -0.23 -7.45
N PHE A 228 14.60 -1.00 -6.35
CA PHE A 228 13.57 -0.66 -5.35
C PHE A 228 14.00 0.52 -4.48
N PHE A 229 15.25 0.54 -3.98
CA PHE A 229 15.79 1.62 -3.12
C PHE A 229 16.69 2.56 -3.93
N GLU A 230 16.12 3.32 -4.87
CA GLU A 230 16.86 4.33 -5.66
C GLU A 230 17.37 5.50 -4.81
N ASP A 231 16.72 5.73 -3.67
CA ASP A 231 17.13 6.78 -2.73
C ASP A 231 18.47 6.46 -2.05
N PHE A 232 18.90 5.18 -2.04
CA PHE A 232 20.16 4.77 -1.41
C PHE A 232 21.34 5.06 -2.35
N ILE A 233 22.25 5.91 -1.88
CA ILE A 233 23.44 6.30 -2.63
C ILE A 233 24.68 5.76 -1.92
N ASP A 234 25.36 4.80 -2.58
CA ASP A 234 26.66 4.27 -2.22
C ASP A 234 27.65 4.51 -3.38
N PRO A 235 28.62 5.40 -3.21
CA PRO A 235 29.58 5.71 -4.29
C PRO A 235 30.62 4.57 -4.52
N GLY A 236 30.59 3.52 -3.69
CA GLY A 236 31.58 2.45 -3.71
C GLY A 236 32.84 2.74 -2.89
N ASP A 237 33.64 1.69 -2.69
CA ASP A 237 34.88 1.82 -1.91
C ASP A 237 35.95 2.62 -2.67
N GLY A 238 36.49 3.64 -2.04
CA GLY A 238 37.57 4.48 -2.59
C GLY A 238 37.11 5.58 -3.55
N ALA A 239 35.79 5.79 -3.72
CA ALA A 239 35.31 6.91 -4.50
C ALA A 239 35.60 8.24 -3.79
N GLU A 240 36.15 9.22 -4.53
CA GLU A 240 36.26 10.60 -4.05
C GLU A 240 34.86 11.24 -4.11
N ILE A 241 34.28 11.56 -2.96
CA ILE A 241 33.01 12.24 -2.85
C ILE A 241 33.26 13.74 -3.00
N GLY A 242 32.75 14.35 -4.07
CA GLY A 242 32.79 15.80 -4.25
C GLY A 242 31.90 16.51 -3.20
N GLU A 243 32.19 17.78 -2.91
CA GLU A 243 31.46 18.57 -1.89
C GLU A 243 29.93 18.67 -2.13
N GLU A 244 29.48 18.46 -3.37
CA GLU A 244 28.06 18.51 -3.75
C GLU A 244 27.40 17.10 -3.82
N GLN A 245 28.16 16.02 -3.58
CA GLN A 245 27.64 14.65 -3.64
C GLN A 245 27.22 14.15 -2.27
N HIS A 246 25.93 13.87 -2.13
CA HIS A 246 25.39 13.23 -0.93
C HIS A 246 25.59 11.72 -0.98
N THR A 247 25.92 11.13 0.17
CA THR A 247 26.06 9.68 0.32
C THR A 247 25.50 9.21 1.66
N HIS A 248 24.99 7.97 1.69
CA HIS A 248 24.57 7.31 2.92
C HIS A 248 25.73 6.61 3.64
N ILE A 249 26.87 6.48 2.96
CA ILE A 249 28.03 5.80 3.54
C ILE A 249 28.87 6.78 4.33
N VAL A 250 29.12 6.44 5.59
CA VAL A 250 29.94 7.25 6.48
C VAL A 250 31.12 6.43 7.02
N LYS A 251 32.25 7.10 7.22
CA LYS A 251 33.40 6.49 7.88
C LYS A 251 33.02 6.09 9.31
N ALA A 252 33.49 4.93 9.73
CA ALA A 252 33.22 4.44 11.07
C ALA A 252 33.77 5.40 12.13
N PHE A 253 32.95 5.74 13.11
CA PHE A 253 33.33 6.50 14.30
C PHE A 253 32.81 5.80 15.55
N THR A 254 33.30 6.18 16.73
CA THR A 254 32.77 5.66 17.99
C THR A 254 31.50 6.43 18.37
N PRO A 255 30.30 5.82 18.27
CA PRO A 255 29.07 6.52 18.62
C PRO A 255 29.05 6.90 20.10
N PRO A 256 28.64 8.15 20.46
CA PRO A 256 28.53 8.60 21.85
C PRO A 256 27.75 7.62 22.73
N LYS A 257 28.13 7.43 23.98
CA LYS A 257 27.48 6.46 24.88
C LYS A 257 26.03 6.79 25.20
N HIS A 258 25.63 8.06 25.15
CA HIS A 258 24.28 8.50 25.40
C HIS A 258 23.32 8.26 24.24
N TRP A 259 23.82 8.01 23.03
CA TRP A 259 22.99 7.62 21.92
C TRP A 259 22.37 6.24 22.19
N ARG A 260 21.12 6.07 21.84
CA ARG A 260 20.43 4.78 22.04
C ARG A 260 20.99 3.73 21.09
N ARG A 261 21.07 2.49 21.58
CA ARG A 261 21.51 1.33 20.78
C ARG A 261 20.35 0.41 20.54
N TYR A 262 20.24 -0.06 19.30
CA TYR A 262 19.22 -1.01 18.90
C TYR A 262 19.85 -2.17 18.13
N ARG A 263 19.14 -3.27 18.12
CA ARG A 263 19.41 -4.45 17.31
C ARG A 263 18.13 -4.80 16.55
N SER A 264 18.22 -5.00 15.23
CA SER A 264 17.19 -5.54 14.38
C SER A 264 17.55 -6.93 13.91
N PHE A 265 16.57 -7.80 13.71
CA PHE A 265 16.82 -9.20 13.39
C PHE A 265 15.76 -9.75 12.43
N ASP A 266 16.23 -10.38 11.36
CA ASP A 266 15.46 -11.25 10.46
C ASP A 266 16.05 -12.65 10.51
N PHE A 267 15.22 -13.67 10.84
CA PHE A 267 15.68 -15.05 11.02
C PHE A 267 15.67 -15.83 9.72
N GLY A 268 16.77 -16.50 9.41
CA GLY A 268 16.87 -17.45 8.32
C GLY A 268 17.74 -18.65 8.70
N TYR A 269 17.44 -19.83 8.15
CA TYR A 269 18.25 -21.05 8.30
C TYR A 269 18.79 -21.52 6.95
N ALA A 270 17.92 -21.89 6.02
CA ALA A 270 18.28 -22.22 4.64
C ALA A 270 18.54 -20.95 3.81
N LYS A 271 17.84 -19.88 4.13
CA LYS A 271 18.10 -18.51 3.67
C LYS A 271 18.97 -17.78 4.69
N PRO A 272 19.65 -16.70 4.31
CA PRO A 272 20.43 -15.92 5.25
C PRO A 272 19.60 -15.37 6.40
N PHE A 273 20.21 -15.25 7.58
CA PHE A 273 19.71 -14.38 8.64
C PHE A 273 20.41 -13.04 8.58
N SER A 274 19.76 -11.98 9.06
CA SER A 274 20.33 -10.64 9.15
C SER A 274 20.21 -10.08 10.56
N VAL A 275 21.29 -9.54 11.09
CA VAL A 275 21.33 -8.76 12.33
C VAL A 275 21.99 -7.43 12.03
N GLY A 276 21.28 -6.32 12.31
CA GLY A 276 21.84 -4.99 12.26
C GLY A 276 21.94 -4.36 13.64
N TRP A 277 23.05 -3.71 13.97
CA TRP A 277 23.15 -2.85 15.15
C TRP A 277 23.14 -1.39 14.75
N TRP A 278 22.38 -0.62 15.50
CA TRP A 278 22.08 0.77 15.21
C TRP A 278 22.43 1.67 16.38
N ALA A 279 22.96 2.85 16.07
CA ALA A 279 23.01 3.98 17.00
C ALA A 279 22.05 5.03 16.50
N VAL A 280 21.25 5.60 17.40
CA VAL A 280 20.29 6.67 17.07
C VAL A 280 20.68 7.89 17.88
N ASP A 281 20.88 9.01 17.20
CA ASP A 281 21.24 10.28 17.83
C ASP A 281 20.02 11.01 18.43
N GLU A 282 20.25 12.21 18.94
CA GLU A 282 19.23 13.03 19.59
C GLU A 282 18.21 13.61 18.60
N GLU A 283 18.58 13.72 17.32
CA GLU A 283 17.71 14.19 16.23
C GLU A 283 16.90 13.02 15.62
N GLY A 284 17.16 11.78 16.06
CA GLY A 284 16.51 10.56 15.54
C GLY A 284 17.14 10.02 14.26
N VAL A 285 18.34 10.51 13.89
CA VAL A 285 19.10 9.96 12.76
C VAL A 285 19.65 8.59 13.14
N MET A 286 19.44 7.62 12.27
CA MET A 286 19.85 6.24 12.46
C MET A 286 21.18 5.97 11.78
N TYR A 287 22.13 5.39 12.52
CA TYR A 287 23.42 4.94 11.99
C TYR A 287 23.51 3.42 12.12
N ARG A 288 23.57 2.69 10.99
CA ARG A 288 23.90 1.27 10.99
C ARG A 288 25.39 1.13 11.26
N ILE A 289 25.73 0.71 12.47
CA ILE A 289 27.13 0.71 12.96
C ILE A 289 27.83 -0.63 12.83
N LEU A 290 27.07 -1.73 12.80
CA LEU A 290 27.56 -3.11 12.67
C LEU A 290 26.49 -3.98 12.02
N GLU A 291 26.94 -5.12 11.49
CA GLU A 291 26.07 -6.18 11.00
C GLU A 291 26.66 -7.56 11.24
N LEU A 292 25.79 -8.55 11.36
CA LEU A 292 26.10 -9.97 11.29
C LEU A 292 25.16 -10.62 10.28
N TYR A 293 25.72 -11.08 9.17
CA TYR A 293 24.92 -11.59 8.06
C TYR A 293 25.27 -13.05 7.78
N GLY A 294 24.27 -13.93 7.88
CA GLY A 294 24.42 -15.36 7.78
C GLY A 294 24.29 -15.92 6.37
N CYS A 295 25.05 -15.36 5.42
CA CYS A 295 25.09 -15.82 4.03
C CYS A 295 26.37 -16.61 3.76
N THR A 296 26.30 -17.65 2.89
CA THR A 296 27.47 -18.35 2.34
C THR A 296 28.12 -17.48 1.23
N GLU A 297 29.09 -18.02 0.52
CA GLU A 297 29.66 -17.39 -0.69
C GLU A 297 28.63 -17.33 -1.84
N THR A 298 27.62 -18.20 -1.80
CA THR A 298 26.50 -18.17 -2.74
C THR A 298 25.44 -17.17 -2.26
N PRO A 299 25.11 -16.15 -3.06
CA PRO A 299 24.08 -15.18 -2.70
C PRO A 299 22.75 -15.84 -2.35
N ASN A 300 22.05 -15.32 -1.33
CA ASN A 300 20.75 -15.81 -0.85
C ASN A 300 20.77 -17.27 -0.32
N GLU A 301 21.93 -17.81 0.05
CA GLU A 301 22.07 -19.11 0.70
C GLU A 301 22.57 -18.97 2.15
N GLY A 302 21.76 -19.47 3.11
CA GLY A 302 22.05 -19.34 4.54
C GLY A 302 23.17 -20.30 5.01
N VAL A 303 23.96 -19.84 6.00
CA VAL A 303 25.03 -20.63 6.63
C VAL A 303 24.54 -21.76 7.53
N LYS A 304 23.22 -21.94 7.65
CA LYS A 304 22.54 -23.00 8.43
C LYS A 304 22.97 -23.04 9.92
N TRP A 305 23.16 -21.84 10.49
CA TRP A 305 23.41 -21.75 11.92
C TRP A 305 22.13 -22.00 12.71
N THR A 306 22.28 -22.73 13.82
CA THR A 306 21.16 -22.89 14.78
C THR A 306 20.88 -21.59 15.51
N PRO A 307 19.66 -21.38 16.01
CA PRO A 307 19.33 -20.20 16.82
C PRO A 307 20.29 -19.99 18.00
N ASP A 308 20.67 -21.06 18.72
CA ASP A 308 21.65 -20.99 19.82
C ASP A 308 22.97 -20.35 19.36
N LYS A 309 23.50 -20.80 18.22
CA LYS A 309 24.77 -20.27 17.68
C LYS A 309 24.65 -18.81 17.28
N ILE A 310 23.51 -18.41 16.70
CA ILE A 310 23.28 -17.01 16.31
C ILE A 310 23.28 -16.13 17.58
N PHE A 311 22.55 -16.53 18.62
CA PHE A 311 22.40 -15.72 19.82
C PHE A 311 23.66 -15.72 20.70
N ASP A 312 24.44 -16.79 20.71
CA ASP A 312 25.79 -16.78 21.31
C ASP A 312 26.69 -15.74 20.64
N GLU A 313 26.66 -15.68 19.30
CA GLU A 313 27.47 -14.71 18.54
C GLU A 313 27.00 -13.28 18.75
N ILE A 314 25.66 -13.04 18.77
CA ILE A 314 25.09 -11.73 19.11
C ILE A 314 25.58 -11.29 20.49
N ARG A 315 25.48 -12.15 21.50
CA ARG A 315 25.97 -11.84 22.87
C ARG A 315 27.46 -11.59 22.93
N ARG A 316 28.26 -12.35 22.18
CA ARG A 316 29.70 -12.14 22.09
C ARG A 316 30.00 -10.75 21.53
N ILE A 317 29.37 -10.38 20.40
CA ILE A 317 29.57 -9.07 19.76
C ILE A 317 29.17 -7.93 20.71
N GLU A 318 28.00 -8.00 21.34
CA GLU A 318 27.49 -6.94 22.24
C GLU A 318 28.38 -6.76 23.49
N ARG A 319 28.98 -7.85 23.98
CA ARG A 319 29.89 -7.81 25.12
C ARG A 319 31.27 -7.25 24.77
N GLU A 320 31.79 -7.57 23.59
CA GLU A 320 33.20 -7.35 23.23
C GLU A 320 33.38 -6.10 22.34
N HIS A 321 32.41 -5.79 21.47
CA HIS A 321 32.60 -4.73 20.49
C HIS A 321 32.60 -3.33 21.14
N PRO A 322 33.57 -2.45 20.81
CA PRO A 322 33.69 -1.12 21.43
C PRO A 322 32.45 -0.22 21.32
N TYR A 323 31.66 -0.36 20.24
CA TYR A 323 30.46 0.46 20.02
C TYR A 323 29.27 0.03 20.89
N LEU A 324 29.27 -1.20 21.41
CA LEU A 324 28.14 -1.82 22.10
C LEU A 324 28.45 -2.14 23.57
N ARG A 325 29.73 -2.37 23.88
CA ARG A 325 30.15 -2.78 25.22
C ARG A 325 29.70 -1.80 26.30
N GLY A 326 28.89 -2.31 27.25
CA GLY A 326 28.36 -1.57 28.37
C GLY A 326 27.17 -0.66 28.01
N CYS A 327 26.64 -0.76 26.80
CA CYS A 327 25.39 -0.10 26.40
C CYS A 327 24.20 -1.07 26.58
N LYS A 328 23.03 -0.51 26.88
CA LYS A 328 21.76 -1.22 26.74
C LYS A 328 21.42 -1.29 25.26
N VAL A 329 21.11 -2.49 24.75
CA VAL A 329 20.70 -2.72 23.37
C VAL A 329 19.25 -3.20 23.36
N ASP A 330 18.34 -2.40 22.86
CA ASP A 330 16.94 -2.78 22.66
C ASP A 330 16.81 -3.54 21.33
N GLY A 331 15.95 -4.56 21.26
CA GLY A 331 15.87 -5.45 20.10
C GLY A 331 14.49 -5.42 19.43
N VAL A 332 14.45 -5.49 18.09
CA VAL A 332 13.24 -5.73 17.29
C VAL A 332 13.51 -6.87 16.30
N ALA A 333 12.50 -7.70 16.06
CA ALA A 333 12.64 -8.82 15.15
C ALA A 333 11.36 -9.12 14.38
N ASP A 334 11.50 -9.90 13.30
CA ASP A 334 10.38 -10.50 12.59
C ASP A 334 9.42 -11.19 13.58
N PRO A 335 8.11 -10.91 13.55
CA PRO A 335 7.13 -11.59 14.38
C PRO A 335 7.13 -13.11 14.25
N SER A 336 7.58 -13.67 13.14
CA SER A 336 7.67 -15.13 12.95
C SER A 336 8.56 -15.85 13.94
N ILE A 337 9.53 -15.16 14.58
CA ILE A 337 10.41 -15.78 15.58
C ILE A 337 9.67 -16.25 16.85
N TRP A 338 8.44 -15.78 17.07
CA TRP A 338 7.57 -16.23 18.18
C TRP A 338 6.69 -17.42 17.81
N ASP A 339 6.75 -17.92 16.55
CA ASP A 339 5.99 -19.11 16.16
C ASP A 339 6.52 -20.35 16.88
N SER A 340 5.67 -20.90 17.76
CA SER A 340 5.91 -22.12 18.54
C SER A 340 5.22 -23.36 17.97
N SER A 341 4.62 -23.28 16.79
CA SER A 341 3.86 -24.38 16.17
C SER A 341 4.71 -25.65 15.94
N ARG A 342 6.03 -25.50 15.89
CA ARG A 342 6.99 -26.59 15.69
C ARG A 342 7.87 -26.89 16.89
N GLY A 343 7.52 -26.38 18.08
CA GLY A 343 8.25 -26.58 19.33
C GLY A 343 8.65 -25.28 20.03
N VAL A 344 9.88 -25.21 20.55
CA VAL A 344 10.41 -24.00 21.19
C VAL A 344 10.61 -22.92 20.13
N SER A 345 10.06 -21.72 20.38
CA SER A 345 10.20 -20.61 19.46
C SER A 345 11.63 -20.07 19.40
N VAL A 346 12.01 -19.45 18.30
CA VAL A 346 13.32 -18.80 18.16
C VAL A 346 13.49 -17.68 19.20
N ALA A 347 12.42 -16.98 19.52
CA ALA A 347 12.39 -15.95 20.57
C ALA A 347 12.67 -16.54 21.97
N ASP A 348 12.14 -17.74 22.29
CA ASP A 348 12.44 -18.42 23.56
C ASP A 348 13.91 -18.82 23.65
N VAL A 349 14.50 -19.26 22.53
CA VAL A 349 15.94 -19.55 22.47
C VAL A 349 16.74 -18.26 22.70
N ALA A 350 16.38 -17.16 22.05
CA ALA A 350 17.02 -15.86 22.26
C ALA A 350 17.01 -15.44 23.73
N ALA A 351 15.85 -15.56 24.37
CA ALA A 351 15.68 -15.23 25.81
C ALA A 351 16.58 -16.07 26.72
N LYS A 352 16.78 -17.37 26.42
CA LYS A 352 17.74 -18.24 27.17
C LYS A 352 19.18 -17.74 27.09
N HIS A 353 19.56 -17.13 25.95
CA HIS A 353 20.88 -16.50 25.78
C HIS A 353 20.93 -15.05 26.30
N GLY A 354 19.83 -14.55 26.94
CA GLY A 354 19.74 -13.18 27.44
C GLY A 354 19.65 -12.13 26.31
N VAL A 355 19.13 -12.53 25.16
CA VAL A 355 18.84 -11.67 24.02
C VAL A 355 17.32 -11.50 23.88
N TYR A 356 16.84 -10.26 23.98
CA TYR A 356 15.41 -9.96 23.99
C TYR A 356 15.04 -9.12 22.78
N PHE A 357 13.86 -9.39 22.23
CA PHE A 357 13.30 -8.66 21.09
C PHE A 357 11.85 -8.26 21.39
N GLU A 358 11.42 -7.18 20.77
CA GLU A 358 10.03 -6.82 20.56
C GLU A 358 9.60 -7.24 19.15
N PRO A 359 8.34 -7.68 18.96
CA PRO A 359 7.85 -8.02 17.62
C PRO A 359 7.76 -6.75 16.76
N GLY A 360 8.38 -6.81 15.60
CA GLY A 360 8.30 -5.75 14.60
C GLY A 360 6.93 -5.68 13.93
N ASP A 361 6.53 -4.51 13.48
CA ASP A 361 5.38 -4.38 12.59
C ASP A 361 5.75 -4.95 11.21
N ASN A 362 5.03 -5.97 10.73
CA ASN A 362 5.31 -6.61 9.46
C ASN A 362 4.50 -6.05 8.28
N ALA A 363 3.81 -4.92 8.44
CA ALA A 363 3.14 -4.22 7.36
C ALA A 363 4.16 -3.77 6.29
N ARG A 364 4.21 -4.50 5.16
CA ARG A 364 5.30 -4.35 4.17
C ARG A 364 5.29 -2.98 3.50
N ILE A 365 4.20 -2.60 2.84
CA ILE A 365 4.15 -1.34 2.08
C ILE A 365 4.38 -0.10 2.96
N PRO A 366 3.69 0.07 4.11
CA PRO A 366 4.00 1.16 5.03
C PRO A 366 5.45 1.13 5.53
N GLY A 367 5.98 -0.07 5.79
CA GLY A 367 7.35 -0.25 6.24
C GLY A 367 8.39 0.16 5.18
N TRP A 368 8.18 -0.19 3.91
CA TRP A 368 9.04 0.28 2.81
C TRP A 368 9.02 1.80 2.68
N MET A 369 7.85 2.43 2.84
CA MET A 369 7.75 3.90 2.87
C MET A 369 8.63 4.49 3.98
N GLN A 370 8.66 3.86 5.17
CA GLN A 370 9.53 4.32 6.27
C GLN A 370 11.01 4.20 5.94
N VAL A 371 11.43 3.17 5.19
CA VAL A 371 12.82 3.06 4.72
C VAL A 371 13.12 4.18 3.71
N HIS A 372 12.26 4.40 2.72
CA HIS A 372 12.41 5.49 1.74
C HIS A 372 12.49 6.87 2.41
N TYR A 373 11.60 7.18 3.38
CA TYR A 373 11.64 8.46 4.10
C TYR A 373 12.95 8.69 4.84
N ARG A 374 13.58 7.63 5.34
CA ARG A 374 14.87 7.73 6.05
C ARG A 374 16.06 7.82 5.10
N LEU A 375 15.95 7.24 3.92
CA LEU A 375 16.96 7.33 2.88
C LEU A 375 16.89 8.64 2.10
N ALA A 376 15.72 9.30 2.00
CA ALA A 376 15.57 10.54 1.25
C ALA A 376 16.41 11.66 1.87
N PHE A 377 17.24 12.32 1.06
CA PHE A 377 17.94 13.54 1.44
C PHE A 377 16.98 14.72 1.51
N ASP A 378 17.17 15.58 2.51
CA ASP A 378 16.48 16.87 2.59
C ASP A 378 17.16 17.94 1.70
N GLU A 379 16.60 19.16 1.70
CA GLU A 379 17.16 20.30 0.94
C GLU A 379 18.59 20.66 1.38
N GLY A 380 18.97 20.33 2.62
CA GLY A 380 20.31 20.52 3.17
C GLY A 380 21.26 19.34 2.90
N GLY A 381 20.81 18.31 2.16
CA GLY A 381 21.60 17.10 1.86
C GLY A 381 21.76 16.16 3.05
N LYS A 382 20.86 16.19 4.04
CA LYS A 382 20.87 15.28 5.19
C LYS A 382 19.82 14.19 5.00
N ALA A 383 20.20 12.93 5.26
CA ALA A 383 19.29 11.79 5.37
C ALA A 383 19.04 11.45 6.86
N MET A 384 18.00 10.66 7.12
CA MET A 384 17.68 10.15 8.46
C MET A 384 18.25 8.76 8.70
N MET A 385 19.02 8.21 7.74
CA MET A 385 19.71 6.92 7.84
C MET A 385 21.08 6.99 7.18
N TYR A 386 22.08 6.54 7.92
CA TYR A 386 23.44 6.38 7.43
C TYR A 386 23.99 4.99 7.75
N VAL A 387 24.97 4.55 6.99
CA VAL A 387 25.54 3.19 7.07
C VAL A 387 27.06 3.30 7.16
N PHE A 388 27.66 2.63 8.13
CA PHE A 388 29.12 2.58 8.23
C PHE A 388 29.71 1.77 7.07
N GLU A 389 30.84 2.21 6.56
CA GLU A 389 31.54 1.58 5.43
C GLU A 389 31.80 0.07 5.63
N GLY A 390 31.88 -0.40 6.89
CA GLY A 390 32.04 -1.80 7.26
C GLY A 390 30.80 -2.68 7.09
N CYS A 391 29.60 -2.10 6.90
CA CYS A 391 28.35 -2.85 6.73
C CYS A 391 28.20 -3.33 5.29
N LYS A 392 29.00 -4.33 4.91
CA LYS A 392 29.13 -4.81 3.53
C LYS A 392 27.90 -5.53 2.99
N ALA A 393 27.14 -6.24 3.85
CA ALA A 393 25.94 -6.94 3.43
C ALA A 393 24.85 -5.95 3.05
N PHE A 394 24.61 -4.91 3.85
CA PHE A 394 23.68 -3.84 3.52
C PHE A 394 24.05 -3.17 2.19
N ARG A 395 25.30 -2.72 2.06
CA ARG A 395 25.82 -2.03 0.86
C ARG A 395 25.72 -2.89 -0.39
N ARG A 396 25.88 -4.20 -0.26
CA ARG A 396 25.80 -5.15 -1.38
C ARG A 396 24.36 -5.49 -1.77
N THR A 397 23.47 -5.74 -0.79
CA THR A 397 22.13 -6.28 -1.08
C THR A 397 21.12 -5.20 -1.43
N ILE A 398 21.08 -4.08 -0.71
CA ILE A 398 20.06 -3.03 -0.89
C ILE A 398 20.01 -2.48 -2.33
N PRO A 399 21.15 -2.17 -3.00
CA PRO A 399 21.10 -1.65 -4.38
C PRO A 399 20.64 -2.65 -5.43
N LEU A 400 20.69 -3.95 -5.13
CA LEU A 400 20.34 -5.01 -6.08
C LEU A 400 18.84 -5.36 -6.07
N LEU A 401 18.09 -4.89 -5.07
CA LEU A 401 16.69 -5.22 -4.89
C LEU A 401 15.82 -4.49 -5.89
N SER A 402 14.88 -5.22 -6.49
CA SER A 402 13.93 -4.70 -7.46
C SER A 402 12.49 -4.85 -7.00
N TYR A 403 11.58 -4.22 -7.73
CA TYR A 403 10.14 -4.35 -7.51
C TYR A 403 9.65 -5.75 -7.87
N SER A 404 8.66 -6.23 -7.14
CA SER A 404 8.01 -7.51 -7.43
C SER A 404 7.14 -7.40 -8.69
N GLU A 405 7.31 -8.32 -9.63
CA GLU A 405 6.46 -8.38 -10.84
C GLU A 405 4.98 -8.61 -10.51
N THR A 406 4.70 -9.35 -9.44
CA THR A 406 3.33 -9.69 -9.02
C THR A 406 2.72 -8.70 -8.05
N LYS A 407 3.54 -7.93 -7.33
CA LYS A 407 3.14 -6.91 -6.36
C LYS A 407 4.00 -5.65 -6.55
N PRO A 408 3.76 -4.85 -7.59
CA PRO A 408 4.65 -3.76 -7.99
C PRO A 408 4.93 -2.68 -6.93
N GLU A 409 4.12 -2.60 -5.88
CA GLU A 409 4.37 -1.70 -4.73
C GLU A 409 5.27 -2.36 -3.66
N ASP A 410 5.57 -3.65 -3.81
CA ASP A 410 6.36 -4.44 -2.87
C ASP A 410 7.69 -4.82 -3.51
N LEU A 411 8.62 -5.21 -2.66
CA LEU A 411 9.91 -5.73 -3.04
C LEU A 411 9.77 -7.20 -3.51
N ASP A 412 10.60 -7.60 -4.46
CA ASP A 412 10.67 -9.00 -4.91
C ASP A 412 11.34 -9.89 -3.86
N THR A 413 10.52 -10.66 -3.15
CA THR A 413 10.94 -11.58 -2.09
C THR A 413 11.67 -12.83 -2.59
N THR A 414 11.83 -13.01 -3.90
CA THR A 414 12.68 -14.09 -4.44
C THR A 414 14.15 -13.72 -4.40
N GLN A 415 14.46 -12.44 -4.23
CA GLN A 415 15.80 -11.89 -4.12
C GLN A 415 16.34 -11.98 -2.69
N GLU A 416 17.54 -11.45 -2.48
CA GLU A 416 18.22 -11.45 -1.18
C GLU A 416 17.77 -10.27 -0.32
N ASP A 417 16.51 -10.33 0.19
CA ASP A 417 15.79 -9.23 0.84
C ASP A 417 15.95 -9.19 2.38
N HIS A 418 16.66 -10.12 2.97
CA HIS A 418 16.76 -10.31 4.43
C HIS A 418 17.29 -9.07 5.18
N VAL A 419 18.27 -8.36 4.61
CA VAL A 419 18.76 -7.09 5.17
C VAL A 419 17.68 -6.02 5.09
N ALA A 420 16.95 -5.95 3.99
CA ALA A 420 15.89 -4.96 3.82
C ALA A 420 14.71 -5.19 4.79
N ASP A 421 14.29 -6.45 4.96
CA ASP A 421 13.24 -6.80 5.92
C ASP A 421 13.65 -6.47 7.36
N GLU A 422 14.87 -6.82 7.76
CA GLU A 422 15.45 -6.48 9.07
C GLU A 422 15.43 -4.95 9.30
N VAL A 423 15.86 -4.16 8.31
CA VAL A 423 15.85 -2.68 8.36
C VAL A 423 14.43 -2.15 8.46
N ARG A 424 13.51 -2.73 7.73
CA ARG A 424 12.09 -2.35 7.74
C ARG A 424 11.49 -2.49 9.14
N TYR A 425 11.72 -3.60 9.85
CA TYR A 425 11.25 -3.77 11.23
C TYR A 425 11.80 -2.67 12.14
N PHE A 426 13.07 -2.31 11.98
CA PHE A 426 13.67 -1.25 12.78
C PHE A 426 13.07 0.13 12.47
N CYS A 427 12.86 0.46 11.19
CA CYS A 427 12.26 1.73 10.80
C CYS A 427 10.82 1.89 11.32
N MET A 428 10.10 0.79 11.48
CA MET A 428 8.71 0.80 12.00
C MET A 428 8.62 0.98 13.51
N LEU A 429 9.69 0.84 14.29
CA LEU A 429 9.69 1.14 15.73
C LEU A 429 9.40 2.61 16.04
N SER A 430 9.83 3.53 15.18
CA SER A 430 9.60 4.98 15.32
C SER A 430 9.30 5.58 13.95
N PRO A 431 8.09 5.38 13.42
CA PRO A 431 7.74 5.85 12.08
C PRO A 431 7.91 7.37 11.96
N LEU A 432 8.55 7.81 10.87
CA LEU A 432 8.61 9.22 10.52
C LEU A 432 7.30 9.64 9.86
N PRO A 433 6.75 10.82 10.21
CA PRO A 433 5.69 11.42 9.41
C PRO A 433 6.22 11.75 8.01
N PRO A 434 5.37 11.72 6.97
CA PRO A 434 5.75 12.24 5.65
C PRO A 434 6.28 13.68 5.81
N ARG A 435 7.36 14.02 5.11
CA ARG A 435 7.87 15.41 5.11
C ARG A 435 6.89 16.28 4.33
N VAL A 436 6.00 16.94 5.04
CA VAL A 436 5.13 17.98 4.49
C VAL A 436 5.83 19.31 4.73
N VAL A 437 6.16 20.03 3.67
CA VAL A 437 6.53 21.45 3.79
C VAL A 437 5.25 22.18 4.20
N ALA A 438 5.09 22.42 5.48
CA ALA A 438 3.92 23.11 6.01
C ALA A 438 4.09 24.61 5.77
N GLU A 439 3.37 25.15 4.78
CA GLU A 439 3.01 26.56 4.85
C GLU A 439 2.08 26.77 6.06
N PRO A 440 2.21 27.86 6.82
CA PRO A 440 1.33 28.12 7.94
C PRO A 440 -0.10 28.26 7.43
N ILE A 441 -0.93 27.25 7.74
CA ILE A 441 -2.34 27.24 7.40
C ILE A 441 -3.03 28.29 8.28
N ALA A 442 -3.70 29.26 7.65
CA ALA A 442 -4.66 30.11 8.36
C ALA A 442 -5.70 29.19 9.04
N PRO A 443 -6.10 29.49 10.29
CA PRO A 443 -7.03 28.61 11.00
C PRO A 443 -8.31 28.46 10.20
N GLN A 444 -8.52 27.26 9.66
CA GLN A 444 -9.78 26.89 9.03
C GLN A 444 -10.83 26.68 10.13
N TYR A 445 -12.04 27.09 9.83
CA TYR A 445 -13.22 26.82 10.66
C TYR A 445 -13.33 25.30 10.89
N ASP A 446 -13.17 24.88 12.13
CA ASP A 446 -13.42 23.50 12.56
C ASP A 446 -14.88 23.38 13.02
N PRO A 447 -15.73 22.65 12.28
CA PRO A 447 -17.11 22.46 12.69
C PRO A 447 -17.28 21.61 13.96
N LEU A 448 -16.20 21.05 14.50
CA LEU A 448 -16.15 20.32 15.78
C LEU A 448 -15.57 21.16 16.93
N ASP A 449 -15.17 22.41 16.69
CA ASP A 449 -14.68 23.31 17.72
C ASP A 449 -15.83 23.78 18.62
N ARG A 450 -15.94 23.16 19.80
CA ARG A 450 -17.06 23.30 20.75
C ARG A 450 -17.32 24.72 21.24
N ASP A 451 -16.33 25.60 21.20
CA ASP A 451 -16.45 26.94 21.78
C ASP A 451 -17.09 27.95 20.82
N LYS A 452 -17.11 27.66 19.51
CA LYS A 452 -17.72 28.52 18.48
C LYS A 452 -19.14 28.09 18.09
N ASP A 453 -19.44 26.77 18.12
CA ASP A 453 -20.71 26.26 17.68
C ASP A 453 -21.89 26.53 18.62
N ILE A 454 -21.65 26.73 19.91
CA ILE A 454 -22.74 26.89 20.90
C ILE A 454 -23.45 28.24 20.76
N THR A 455 -22.77 29.26 20.23
CA THR A 455 -23.37 30.59 20.04
C THR A 455 -24.15 30.69 18.73
N GLU A 456 -23.73 30.04 17.65
CA GLU A 456 -24.45 30.09 16.36
C GLU A 456 -25.64 29.12 16.31
N VAL A 457 -25.59 27.98 17.02
CA VAL A 457 -26.71 27.02 17.09
C VAL A 457 -27.89 27.57 17.87
N LYS A 458 -27.66 28.42 18.88
CA LYS A 458 -28.75 29.07 19.63
C LYS A 458 -29.60 29.99 18.79
N ASP A 459 -29.05 30.63 17.79
CA ASP A 459 -29.82 31.54 16.91
C ASP A 459 -30.58 30.83 15.79
N LYS A 460 -30.17 29.65 15.38
CA LYS A 460 -30.81 28.85 14.32
C LYS A 460 -31.98 27.97 14.79
N TYR A 461 -32.04 27.61 16.07
CA TYR A 461 -33.05 26.71 16.64
C TYR A 461 -34.00 27.36 17.66
N SER A 462 -34.07 28.70 17.72
CA SER A 462 -34.99 29.42 18.58
C SER A 462 -36.47 29.28 18.18
N ILE A 463 -36.83 28.44 17.19
CA ILE A 463 -38.18 28.21 16.69
C ILE A 463 -38.88 27.01 17.37
N PHE A 464 -38.22 26.22 18.20
CA PHE A 464 -38.86 25.16 18.97
C PHE A 464 -38.99 25.56 20.46
N ARG A 465 -40.01 26.38 20.77
CA ARG A 465 -40.65 26.37 22.11
C ARG A 465 -41.88 25.50 22.01
N LEU A 466 -41.88 24.39 22.77
CA LEU A 466 -43.09 23.73 23.24
C LEU A 466 -43.81 24.60 24.22
#